data_96c78dad0df6d83b6610f99b73c86d02
#
_entry.id   96c78dad0df6d83b6610f99b73c86d02
#
_cell.length_a   1.000
_cell.length_b   1.000
_cell.length_c   1.000
_cell.angle_alpha   90.00
_cell.angle_beta   90.00
_cell.angle_gamma   90.00
#
_symmetry.space_group_name_H-M   'P 1'
#
loop_
_entity.id
_entity.type
_entity.pdbx_description
1 polymer ?
#
loop_
_entity_poly.entity_id
_entity_poly.type
_entity_poly.pdbx_seq_one_letter_code
_entity_poly.pdbx_strand_id
1 'polypeptide(L)'
;MGLAHYFQGQFAEAAESFRQALALAQNNDSVIDCSNWLYVSLRRAGKTAEATQALRRITPDVKNKEPHLLFYLRLEHFYQGALTEQAVLPPKPADPNDTEAELAFDTVTYGVGNWHLYNGDAKGAAELFRQVAKGNAWNAWGFVGSEVELKRLDPTQR
;
A
#
# COMPACT_ATOMS: atom_id res chain seq x y z
N MET A 1 -7.16 4.88 -13.66
CA MET A 1 -8.25 5.59 -12.94
C MET A 1 -8.25 5.29 -11.44
N GLY A 2 -8.09 4.05 -10.99
CA GLY A 2 -8.15 3.68 -9.57
C GLY A 2 -7.22 4.47 -8.65
N LEU A 3 -5.94 4.60 -8.99
CA LEU A 3 -4.96 5.38 -8.22
C LEU A 3 -5.33 6.87 -8.11
N ALA A 4 -5.84 7.46 -9.19
CA ALA A 4 -6.27 8.86 -9.17
C ALA A 4 -7.42 9.09 -8.17
N HIS A 5 -8.42 8.22 -8.17
CA HIS A 5 -9.49 8.23 -7.17
C HIS A 5 -8.94 8.06 -5.76
N TYR A 6 -8.03 7.09 -5.56
CA TYR A 6 -7.45 6.80 -4.26
C TYR A 6 -6.72 8.03 -3.68
N PHE A 7 -5.83 8.65 -4.44
CA PHE A 7 -5.09 9.82 -4.01
C PHE A 7 -5.94 11.10 -3.90
N GLN A 8 -7.13 11.13 -4.50
CA GLN A 8 -8.14 12.17 -4.27
C GLN A 8 -9.03 11.90 -3.04
N GLY A 9 -8.88 10.74 -2.36
CA GLY A 9 -9.70 10.34 -1.22
C GLY A 9 -11.06 9.74 -1.60
N GLN A 10 -11.28 9.48 -2.87
CA GLN A 10 -12.47 8.83 -3.42
C GLN A 10 -12.30 7.31 -3.32
N PHE A 11 -12.28 6.80 -2.07
CA PHE A 11 -11.91 5.41 -1.81
C PHE A 11 -12.93 4.39 -2.31
N ALA A 12 -14.20 4.74 -2.35
CA ALA A 12 -15.24 3.86 -2.89
C ALA A 12 -15.10 3.70 -4.40
N GLU A 13 -14.84 4.79 -5.13
CA GLU A 13 -14.62 4.82 -6.57
C GLU A 13 -13.29 4.12 -6.94
N ALA A 14 -12.27 4.31 -6.12
CA ALA A 14 -11.01 3.59 -6.26
C ALA A 14 -11.23 2.07 -6.12
N ALA A 15 -11.95 1.64 -5.08
CA ALA A 15 -12.27 0.23 -4.86
C ALA A 15 -13.04 -0.38 -6.04
N GLU A 16 -13.99 0.34 -6.61
CA GLU A 16 -14.74 -0.15 -7.77
C GLU A 16 -13.84 -0.29 -9.00
N SER A 17 -12.96 0.68 -9.24
CA SER A 17 -11.99 0.62 -10.35
C SER A 17 -11.05 -0.59 -10.22
N PHE A 18 -10.53 -0.85 -9.01
CA PHE A 18 -9.65 -1.99 -8.77
C PHE A 18 -10.38 -3.33 -8.74
N ARG A 19 -11.66 -3.37 -8.34
CA ARG A 19 -12.50 -4.57 -8.42
C ARG A 19 -12.69 -5.00 -9.87
N GLN A 20 -12.99 -4.05 -10.76
CA GLN A 20 -13.10 -4.33 -12.19
C GLN A 20 -11.78 -4.82 -12.79
N ALA A 21 -10.66 -4.19 -12.44
CA ALA A 21 -9.34 -4.61 -12.87
C ALA A 21 -9.00 -6.03 -12.38
N LEU A 22 -9.27 -6.34 -11.11
CA LEU A 22 -9.03 -7.67 -10.53
C LEU A 22 -9.90 -8.75 -11.19
N ALA A 23 -11.12 -8.44 -11.59
CA ALA A 23 -11.99 -9.37 -12.32
C ALA A 23 -11.42 -9.76 -13.70
N LEU A 24 -10.64 -8.87 -14.31
CA LEU A 24 -9.99 -9.08 -15.61
C LEU A 24 -8.56 -9.61 -15.49
N ALA A 25 -8.01 -9.72 -14.29
CA ALA A 25 -6.64 -10.15 -14.04
C ALA A 25 -6.42 -11.64 -14.45
N GLN A 26 -5.49 -11.87 -15.38
CA GLN A 26 -5.21 -13.18 -15.96
C GLN A 26 -3.91 -13.83 -15.47
N ASN A 27 -3.09 -13.09 -14.74
CA ASN A 27 -1.82 -13.56 -14.19
C ASN A 27 -1.62 -13.10 -12.75
N ASN A 28 -0.66 -13.71 -12.06
CA ASN A 28 -0.40 -13.41 -10.65
C ASN A 28 -0.02 -11.95 -10.43
N ASP A 29 0.78 -11.35 -11.30
CA ASP A 29 1.24 -9.98 -11.15
C ASP A 29 0.07 -9.00 -11.14
N SER A 30 -0.85 -9.15 -12.10
CA SER A 30 -2.09 -8.36 -12.12
C SER A 30 -2.99 -8.63 -10.91
N VAL A 31 -3.02 -9.87 -10.42
CA VAL A 31 -3.78 -10.23 -9.20
C VAL A 31 -3.17 -9.54 -7.99
N ILE A 32 -1.86 -9.59 -7.79
CA ILE A 32 -1.15 -8.97 -6.67
C ILE A 32 -1.39 -7.44 -6.70
N ASP A 33 -1.10 -6.78 -7.81
CA ASP A 33 -1.27 -5.33 -7.92
C ASP A 33 -2.73 -4.89 -7.62
N CYS A 34 -3.69 -5.50 -8.30
CA CYS A 34 -5.10 -5.13 -8.15
C CYS A 34 -5.66 -5.48 -6.76
N SER A 35 -5.25 -6.61 -6.16
CA SER A 35 -5.70 -7.02 -4.83
C SER A 35 -5.19 -6.08 -3.75
N ASN A 36 -3.93 -5.67 -3.81
CA ASN A 36 -3.35 -4.72 -2.87
C ASN A 36 -4.13 -3.40 -2.87
N TRP A 37 -4.29 -2.78 -4.05
CA TRP A 37 -4.98 -1.50 -4.14
C TRP A 37 -6.48 -1.60 -3.86
N LEU A 38 -7.13 -2.70 -4.21
CA LEU A 38 -8.52 -2.96 -3.83
C LEU A 38 -8.66 -3.07 -2.32
N TYR A 39 -7.78 -3.85 -1.68
CA TYR A 39 -7.79 -4.02 -0.22
C TYR A 39 -7.68 -2.68 0.51
N VAL A 40 -6.64 -1.90 0.22
CA VAL A 40 -6.42 -0.63 0.93
C VAL A 40 -7.54 0.38 0.65
N SER A 41 -8.10 0.41 -0.58
CA SER A 41 -9.24 1.25 -0.92
C SER A 41 -10.49 0.89 -0.10
N LEU A 42 -10.79 -0.41 0.01
CA LEU A 42 -11.92 -0.91 0.80
C LEU A 42 -11.76 -0.63 2.29
N ARG A 43 -10.54 -0.84 2.85
CA ARG A 43 -10.25 -0.51 4.24
C ARG A 43 -10.45 0.99 4.52
N ARG A 44 -9.96 1.85 3.64
CA ARG A 44 -10.14 3.31 3.73
C ARG A 44 -11.61 3.74 3.57
N ALA A 45 -12.40 2.99 2.82
CA ALA A 45 -13.85 3.17 2.69
C ALA A 45 -14.66 2.56 3.85
N GLY A 46 -14.01 1.97 4.87
CA GLY A 46 -14.68 1.31 6.01
C GLY A 46 -15.28 -0.07 5.70
N LYS A 47 -15.00 -0.64 4.53
CA LYS A 47 -15.58 -1.91 4.05
C LYS A 47 -14.69 -3.11 4.39
N THR A 48 -14.47 -3.36 5.67
CA THR A 48 -13.50 -4.36 6.17
C THR A 48 -13.78 -5.78 5.67
N ALA A 49 -15.04 -6.22 5.66
CA ALA A 49 -15.40 -7.58 5.21
C ALA A 49 -15.10 -7.79 3.71
N GLU A 50 -15.41 -6.78 2.87
CA GLU A 50 -15.08 -6.82 1.44
C GLU A 50 -13.56 -6.80 1.22
N ALA A 51 -12.82 -6.02 2.02
CA ALA A 51 -11.35 -5.96 1.94
C ALA A 51 -10.73 -7.35 2.19
N THR A 52 -11.15 -8.07 3.22
CA THR A 52 -10.67 -9.45 3.47
C THR A 52 -10.94 -10.37 2.27
N GLN A 53 -12.05 -10.18 1.57
CA GLN A 53 -12.36 -10.97 0.38
C GLN A 53 -11.48 -10.62 -0.82
N ALA A 54 -11.01 -9.39 -0.94
CA ALA A 54 -10.11 -8.97 -2.02
C ALA A 54 -8.80 -9.76 -2.03
N LEU A 55 -8.34 -10.22 -0.87
CA LEU A 55 -7.10 -11.00 -0.72
C LEU A 55 -7.26 -12.52 -0.89
N ARG A 56 -8.44 -13.03 -1.22
CA ARG A 56 -8.67 -14.50 -1.32
C ARG A 56 -7.84 -15.20 -2.40
N ARG A 57 -7.42 -14.47 -3.44
CA ARG A 57 -6.57 -15.01 -4.50
C ARG A 57 -5.09 -15.00 -4.14
N ILE A 58 -4.71 -14.36 -3.03
CA ILE A 58 -3.34 -14.31 -2.53
C ILE A 58 -3.15 -15.50 -1.59
N THR A 59 -2.66 -16.60 -2.14
CA THR A 59 -2.35 -17.84 -1.41
C THR A 59 -0.83 -17.94 -1.18
N PRO A 60 -0.35 -18.76 -0.23
CA PRO A 60 1.08 -18.86 0.09
C PRO A 60 1.98 -19.28 -1.08
N ASP A 61 1.42 -19.88 -2.11
CA ASP A 61 2.11 -20.33 -3.32
C ASP A 61 2.07 -19.33 -4.48
N VAL A 62 1.34 -18.22 -4.33
CA VAL A 62 1.34 -17.14 -5.32
C VAL A 62 2.73 -16.54 -5.44
N LYS A 63 3.21 -16.41 -6.67
CA LYS A 63 4.52 -15.83 -6.99
C LYS A 63 4.37 -14.73 -8.02
N ASN A 64 5.08 -13.63 -7.78
CA ASN A 64 5.25 -12.55 -8.74
C ASN A 64 6.34 -12.91 -9.78
N LYS A 65 6.26 -12.32 -10.97
CA LYS A 65 7.31 -12.28 -11.97
C LYS A 65 8.04 -10.95 -11.93
N GLU A 66 7.30 -9.86 -11.83
CA GLU A 66 7.84 -8.51 -11.74
C GLU A 66 8.41 -8.25 -10.33
N PRO A 67 9.71 -7.94 -10.17
CA PRO A 67 10.38 -7.84 -8.87
C PRO A 67 9.69 -6.88 -7.89
N HIS A 68 9.23 -5.72 -8.35
CA HIS A 68 8.59 -4.72 -7.49
C HIS A 68 7.26 -5.19 -6.89
N LEU A 69 6.58 -6.17 -7.48
CA LEU A 69 5.34 -6.73 -6.93
C LEU A 69 5.58 -7.62 -5.70
N LEU A 70 6.82 -8.02 -5.44
CA LEU A 70 7.16 -8.70 -4.19
C LEU A 70 6.82 -7.83 -2.97
N PHE A 71 6.92 -6.51 -3.08
CA PHE A 71 6.61 -5.59 -1.99
C PHE A 71 5.12 -5.59 -1.67
N TYR A 72 4.26 -5.60 -2.69
CA TYR A 72 2.81 -5.73 -2.51
C TYR A 72 2.43 -7.11 -1.97
N LEU A 73 3.02 -8.18 -2.49
CA LEU A 73 2.76 -9.54 -2.01
C LEU A 73 3.10 -9.69 -0.52
N ARG A 74 4.22 -9.11 -0.07
CA ARG A 74 4.59 -9.08 1.35
C ARG A 74 3.57 -8.30 2.19
N LEU A 75 3.09 -7.16 1.70
CA LEU A 75 2.03 -6.38 2.36
C LEU A 75 0.73 -7.18 2.45
N GLU A 76 0.34 -7.87 1.40
CA GLU A 76 -0.87 -8.70 1.38
C GLU A 76 -0.79 -9.84 2.40
N HIS A 77 0.35 -10.50 2.53
CA HIS A 77 0.58 -11.50 3.60
C HIS A 77 0.55 -10.87 5.00
N PHE A 78 1.04 -9.65 5.16
CA PHE A 78 0.89 -8.89 6.40
C PHE A 78 -0.59 -8.57 6.68
N TYR A 79 -1.35 -8.11 5.71
CA TYR A 79 -2.77 -7.82 5.86
C TYR A 79 -3.61 -9.07 6.18
N GLN A 80 -3.17 -10.23 5.73
CA GLN A 80 -3.76 -11.53 6.07
C GLN A 80 -3.35 -12.04 7.46
N GLY A 81 -2.41 -11.37 8.14
CA GLY A 81 -1.87 -11.80 9.44
C GLY A 81 -0.82 -12.91 9.37
N ALA A 82 -0.32 -13.24 8.16
CA ALA A 82 0.73 -14.24 7.96
C ALA A 82 2.13 -13.69 8.31
N LEU A 83 2.31 -12.38 8.30
CA LEU A 83 3.53 -11.69 8.71
C LEU A 83 3.24 -10.69 9.83
N THR A 84 4.21 -10.52 10.73
CA THR A 84 4.17 -9.43 11.72
C THR A 84 4.66 -8.13 11.08
N GLU A 85 4.33 -6.99 11.71
CA GLU A 85 4.84 -5.69 11.28
C GLU A 85 6.37 -5.64 11.23
N GLN A 86 7.03 -6.17 12.25
CA GLN A 86 8.50 -6.26 12.29
C GLN A 86 9.07 -7.11 11.14
N ALA A 87 8.36 -8.15 10.73
CA ALA A 87 8.81 -9.04 9.65
C ALA A 87 8.58 -8.43 8.26
N VAL A 88 7.56 -7.58 8.09
CA VAL A 88 7.24 -6.98 6.79
C VAL A 88 8.05 -5.72 6.52
N LEU A 89 8.29 -4.88 7.54
CA LEU A 89 9.02 -3.62 7.37
C LEU A 89 10.47 -3.86 6.95
N PRO A 90 10.93 -3.31 5.82
CA PRO A 90 12.33 -3.36 5.44
C PRO A 90 13.15 -2.38 6.28
N PRO A 91 14.46 -2.61 6.43
CA PRO A 91 15.35 -1.61 7.02
C PRO A 91 15.37 -0.35 6.14
N LYS A 92 15.58 0.81 6.77
CA LYS A 92 15.80 2.04 6.01
C LYS A 92 17.05 1.89 5.14
N PRO A 93 17.00 2.26 3.85
CA PRO A 93 18.15 2.21 2.96
C PRO A 93 19.36 2.97 3.52
N ALA A 94 20.54 2.35 3.49
CA ALA A 94 21.80 2.96 3.92
C ALA A 94 22.37 3.89 2.84
N ASP A 95 22.15 3.55 1.56
CA ASP A 95 22.52 4.35 0.39
C ASP A 95 21.25 4.92 -0.25
N PRO A 96 21.05 6.24 -0.28
CA PRO A 96 19.90 6.87 -0.91
C PRO A 96 19.89 6.73 -2.45
N ASN A 97 20.96 6.21 -3.05
CA ASN A 97 21.03 5.92 -4.48
C ASN A 97 20.67 4.45 -4.82
N ASP A 98 20.48 3.61 -3.81
CA ASP A 98 19.93 2.26 -4.00
C ASP A 98 18.43 2.36 -4.27
N THR A 99 18.09 2.53 -5.55
CA THR A 99 16.72 2.77 -6.00
C THR A 99 15.77 1.59 -5.70
N GLU A 100 16.30 0.35 -5.68
CA GLU A 100 15.48 -0.82 -5.36
C GLU A 100 15.17 -0.86 -3.86
N ALA A 101 16.15 -0.61 -3.00
CA ALA A 101 15.96 -0.54 -1.56
C ALA A 101 15.04 0.63 -1.17
N GLU A 102 15.18 1.79 -1.80
CA GLU A 102 14.29 2.95 -1.60
C GLU A 102 12.85 2.62 -2.03
N LEU A 103 12.65 2.01 -3.20
CA LEU A 103 11.33 1.61 -3.66
C LEU A 103 10.68 0.59 -2.72
N ALA A 104 11.44 -0.39 -2.24
CA ALA A 104 10.97 -1.38 -1.27
C ALA A 104 10.55 -0.71 0.05
N PHE A 105 11.41 0.17 0.56
CA PHE A 105 11.15 0.90 1.80
C PHE A 105 9.90 1.76 1.68
N ASP A 106 9.78 2.57 0.65
CA ASP A 106 8.67 3.49 0.45
C ASP A 106 7.35 2.75 0.27
N THR A 107 7.34 1.68 -0.56
CA THR A 107 6.13 0.90 -0.81
C THR A 107 5.62 0.21 0.44
N VAL A 108 6.51 -0.50 1.16
CA VAL A 108 6.09 -1.29 2.32
C VAL A 108 5.78 -0.39 3.51
N THR A 109 6.62 0.61 3.78
CA THR A 109 6.41 1.54 4.91
C THR A 109 5.13 2.34 4.73
N TYR A 110 4.82 2.79 3.51
CA TYR A 110 3.52 3.41 3.20
C TYR A 110 2.35 2.45 3.43
N GLY A 111 2.46 1.20 3.00
CA GLY A 111 1.42 0.19 3.20
C GLY A 111 1.14 -0.08 4.67
N VAL A 112 2.17 -0.21 5.50
CA VAL A 112 2.06 -0.36 6.96
C VAL A 112 1.50 0.92 7.60
N GLY A 113 1.93 2.09 7.16
CA GLY A 113 1.36 3.37 7.59
C GLY A 113 -0.15 3.48 7.33
N ASN A 114 -0.61 3.05 6.17
CA ASN A 114 -2.04 2.94 5.89
C ASN A 114 -2.74 1.94 6.83
N TRP A 115 -2.10 0.81 7.12
CA TRP A 115 -2.65 -0.17 8.05
C TRP A 115 -2.86 0.44 9.45
N HIS A 116 -1.91 1.19 9.99
CA HIS A 116 -2.08 1.96 11.21
C HIS A 116 -3.25 2.94 11.09
N LEU A 117 -3.30 3.69 9.99
CA LEU A 117 -4.29 4.75 9.80
C LEU A 117 -5.74 4.24 9.82
N TYR A 118 -6.05 3.18 9.05
CA TYR A 118 -7.42 2.64 9.05
C TYR A 118 -7.75 1.73 10.24
N ASN A 119 -6.77 1.42 11.09
CA ASN A 119 -6.98 0.78 12.39
C ASN A 119 -7.02 1.81 13.56
N GLY A 120 -7.00 3.12 13.27
CA GLY A 120 -7.22 4.18 14.26
C GLY A 120 -5.94 4.74 14.88
N ASP A 121 -4.74 4.27 14.49
CA ASP A 121 -3.47 4.81 14.95
C ASP A 121 -2.92 5.85 13.95
N ALA A 122 -3.53 7.02 13.94
CA ALA A 122 -3.13 8.14 13.10
C ALA A 122 -1.71 8.66 13.44
N LYS A 123 -1.27 8.51 14.69
CA LYS A 123 0.06 8.96 15.12
C LYS A 123 1.15 8.04 14.55
N GLY A 124 1.02 6.73 14.73
CA GLY A 124 1.94 5.75 14.15
C GLY A 124 1.98 5.84 12.63
N ALA A 125 0.83 5.99 11.99
CA ALA A 125 0.74 6.23 10.54
C ALA A 125 1.55 7.45 10.10
N ALA A 126 1.38 8.61 10.76
CA ALA A 126 2.09 9.83 10.44
C ALA A 126 3.61 9.70 10.63
N GLU A 127 4.08 8.94 11.61
CA GLU A 127 5.50 8.67 11.82
C GLU A 127 6.10 7.89 10.64
N LEU A 128 5.40 6.85 10.16
CA LEU A 128 5.82 6.06 9.01
C LEU A 128 5.79 6.89 7.72
N PHE A 129 4.74 7.64 7.47
CA PHE A 129 4.65 8.51 6.29
C PHE A 129 5.76 9.58 6.27
N ARG A 130 6.14 10.16 7.42
CA ARG A 130 7.27 11.10 7.50
C ARG A 130 8.61 10.45 7.20
N GLN A 131 8.79 9.15 7.52
CA GLN A 131 10.01 8.43 7.16
C GLN A 131 10.14 8.29 5.65
N VAL A 132 9.05 7.92 4.97
CA VAL A 132 8.99 7.81 3.51
C VAL A 132 9.18 9.18 2.84
N ALA A 133 8.47 10.22 3.28
CA ALA A 133 8.55 11.56 2.69
C ALA A 133 9.92 12.27 2.86
N LYS A 134 10.85 11.71 3.63
CA LYS A 134 12.25 12.15 3.73
C LYS A 134 13.17 11.48 2.69
N GLY A 135 12.67 10.48 1.97
CA GLY A 135 13.39 9.78 0.91
C GLY A 135 13.44 10.56 -0.40
N ASN A 136 13.97 9.92 -1.43
CA ASN A 136 14.19 10.53 -2.76
C ASN A 136 13.39 9.84 -3.88
N ALA A 137 12.63 8.79 -3.60
CA ALA A 137 11.89 8.04 -4.62
C ALA A 137 10.56 8.70 -4.98
N TRP A 138 10.62 9.96 -5.40
CA TRP A 138 9.46 10.81 -5.72
C TRP A 138 8.49 10.22 -6.76
N ASN A 139 8.93 9.22 -7.55
CA ASN A 139 8.12 8.50 -8.52
C ASN A 139 7.47 7.23 -7.93
N ALA A 140 7.81 6.85 -6.70
CA ALA A 140 7.17 5.72 -6.02
C ALA A 140 5.77 6.10 -5.51
N TRP A 141 4.80 5.23 -5.69
CA TRP A 141 3.44 5.46 -5.16
C TRP A 141 3.41 5.57 -3.64
N GLY A 142 4.31 4.89 -2.94
CA GLY A 142 4.48 5.02 -1.49
C GLY A 142 4.91 6.42 -1.08
N PHE A 143 5.86 7.04 -1.80
CA PHE A 143 6.29 8.40 -1.57
C PHE A 143 5.14 9.39 -1.80
N VAL A 144 4.53 9.37 -2.99
CA VAL A 144 3.40 10.25 -3.34
C VAL A 144 2.25 10.09 -2.34
N GLY A 145 1.93 8.84 -1.98
CA GLY A 145 0.89 8.55 -1.01
C GLY A 145 1.18 9.10 0.38
N SER A 146 2.43 8.99 0.84
CA SER A 146 2.84 9.51 2.15
C SER A 146 2.70 11.02 2.25
N GLU A 147 3.09 11.76 1.19
CA GLU A 147 2.88 13.21 1.14
C GLU A 147 1.39 13.58 1.18
N VAL A 148 0.55 12.85 0.42
CA VAL A 148 -0.89 13.09 0.38
C VAL A 148 -1.53 12.82 1.75
N GLU A 149 -1.15 11.71 2.42
CA GLU A 149 -1.72 11.38 3.72
C GLU A 149 -1.26 12.34 4.82
N LEU A 150 -0.01 12.79 4.80
CA LEU A 150 0.46 13.81 5.75
C LEU A 150 -0.33 15.12 5.61
N LYS A 151 -0.62 15.56 4.39
CA LYS A 151 -1.48 16.73 4.14
C LYS A 151 -2.92 16.55 4.63
N ARG A 152 -3.44 15.32 4.58
CA ARG A 152 -4.78 14.99 5.11
C ARG A 152 -4.82 14.99 6.63
N LEU A 153 -3.74 14.49 7.27
CA LEU A 153 -3.63 14.40 8.73
C LEU A 153 -3.36 15.77 9.37
N ASP A 154 -2.66 16.65 8.67
CA ASP A 154 -2.39 18.03 9.11
C ASP A 154 -2.76 19.05 8.02
N PRO A 155 -4.06 19.45 7.94
CA PRO A 155 -4.51 20.41 6.94
C PRO A 155 -3.92 21.82 7.13
N THR A 156 -3.22 22.09 8.23
CA THR A 156 -2.67 23.42 8.54
C THR A 156 -1.30 23.67 7.87
N GLN A 157 -0.67 22.62 7.32
CA GLN A 157 0.60 22.72 6.59
C GLN A 157 0.39 23.01 5.07
N ARG A 158 -0.44 23.99 4.78
CA ARG A 158 -0.62 24.50 3.40
C ARG A 158 0.31 25.64 3.09
#